data_cb3477a8e70605efa7cc963ec9e0c314
#
_entry.id   cb3477a8e70605efa7cc963ec9e0c314
#
_cell.length_a   1.000
_cell.length_b   1.000
_cell.length_c   1.000
_cell.angle_alpha   90.00
_cell.angle_beta   90.00
_cell.angle_gamma   90.00
#
_symmetry.space_group_name_H-M   'P 1'
#
loop_
_entity.id
_entity.type
_entity.pdbx_description
1 polymer ?
#
loop_
_entity_poly.entity_id
_entity_poly.type
_entity_poly.pdbx_seq_one_letter_code
_entity_poly.pdbx_strand_id
1 'polypeptide(L)'
;VCHSMAHKLGAYHHLPHGVANALLICHVMRFNAAEVPAKMGTFSQYQYPHTLERYAECAHFCGVCGKDDAETLELFIQKIEQLKEAVGIKKTIKDYGVDEQYFLETLDQMVEDAFDDQCTGCNPRYPLLSEIKEMYLKAYYGE
;
A
#
# COMPACT_ATOMS: atom_id res chain seq x y z
N VAL A 1 -5.65 -4.13 2.99
CA VAL A 1 -5.50 -2.71 3.41
C VAL A 1 -5.40 -1.76 2.21
N CYS A 2 -4.82 -2.18 1.07
CA CYS A 2 -4.71 -1.30 -0.10
C CYS A 2 -6.08 -0.76 -0.57
N HIS A 3 -7.05 -1.64 -0.80
CA HIS A 3 -8.41 -1.27 -1.18
C HIS A 3 -9.12 -0.43 -0.11
N SER A 4 -8.96 -0.78 1.16
CA SER A 4 -9.53 -0.01 2.27
C SER A 4 -9.09 1.45 2.24
N MET A 5 -7.79 1.67 2.09
CA MET A 5 -7.20 3.01 1.98
C MET A 5 -7.64 3.72 0.69
N ALA A 6 -7.67 2.99 -0.44
CA ALA A 6 -8.08 3.55 -1.73
C ALA A 6 -9.55 3.99 -1.74
N HIS A 7 -10.44 3.26 -1.06
CA HIS A 7 -11.84 3.64 -0.90
C HIS A 7 -11.98 5.02 -0.23
N LYS A 8 -11.16 5.29 0.80
CA LYS A 8 -11.23 6.57 1.52
C LYS A 8 -10.65 7.72 0.69
N LEU A 9 -9.57 7.49 -0.09
CA LEU A 9 -9.08 8.48 -1.05
C LEU A 9 -10.15 8.83 -2.10
N GLY A 10 -10.93 7.85 -2.54
CA GLY A 10 -12.07 8.09 -3.42
C GLY A 10 -13.18 8.89 -2.75
N ALA A 11 -13.55 8.51 -1.52
CA ALA A 11 -14.66 9.14 -0.79
C ALA A 11 -14.36 10.57 -0.36
N TYR A 12 -13.17 10.84 0.16
CA TYR A 12 -12.79 12.15 0.72
C TYR A 12 -12.17 13.09 -0.32
N HIS A 13 -11.42 12.57 -1.28
CA HIS A 13 -10.64 13.37 -2.23
C HIS A 13 -10.99 13.12 -3.70
N HIS A 14 -12.02 12.34 -3.96
CA HIS A 14 -12.55 12.08 -5.32
C HIS A 14 -11.53 11.49 -6.30
N LEU A 15 -10.50 10.80 -5.81
CA LEU A 15 -9.56 10.11 -6.68
C LEU A 15 -10.21 8.89 -7.34
N PRO A 16 -9.99 8.66 -8.63
CA PRO A 16 -10.45 7.45 -9.31
C PRO A 16 -9.88 6.20 -8.62
N HIS A 17 -10.69 5.17 -8.47
CA HIS A 17 -10.34 3.96 -7.71
C HIS A 17 -9.01 3.32 -8.15
N GLY A 18 -8.81 3.19 -9.47
CA GLY A 18 -7.56 2.64 -10.01
C GLY A 18 -6.33 3.49 -9.68
N VAL A 19 -6.48 4.82 -9.74
CA VAL A 19 -5.42 5.77 -9.37
C VAL A 19 -5.09 5.67 -7.88
N ALA A 20 -6.11 5.65 -7.02
CA ALA A 20 -5.94 5.55 -5.58
C ALA A 20 -5.20 4.25 -5.20
N ASN A 21 -5.58 3.11 -5.78
CA ASN A 21 -4.85 1.86 -5.58
C ASN A 21 -3.41 1.93 -6.11
N ALA A 22 -3.18 2.51 -7.27
CA ALA A 22 -1.84 2.64 -7.85
C ALA A 22 -0.91 3.52 -6.99
N LEU A 23 -1.43 4.56 -6.35
CA LEU A 23 -0.67 5.43 -5.44
C LEU A 23 -0.27 4.71 -4.14
N LEU A 24 -1.03 3.72 -3.71
CA LEU A 24 -0.85 3.05 -2.43
C LEU A 24 -0.10 1.71 -2.53
N ILE A 25 -0.19 1.01 -3.68
CA ILE A 25 0.21 -0.40 -3.78
C ILE A 25 1.65 -0.66 -3.36
N CYS A 26 2.61 0.18 -3.75
CA CYS A 26 4.02 -0.01 -3.45
C CYS A 26 4.31 0.17 -1.94
N HIS A 27 3.67 1.12 -1.28
CA HIS A 27 3.75 1.31 0.17
C HIS A 27 3.15 0.11 0.92
N VAL A 28 2.01 -0.39 0.46
CA VAL A 28 1.35 -1.56 1.04
C VAL A 28 2.17 -2.84 0.83
N MET A 29 2.82 -3.01 -0.32
CA MET A 29 3.70 -4.17 -0.55
C MET A 29 4.87 -4.18 0.43
N ARG A 30 5.54 -3.04 0.65
CA ARG A 30 6.60 -2.92 1.66
C ARG A 30 6.07 -3.18 3.07
N PHE A 31 4.92 -2.62 3.41
CA PHE A 31 4.27 -2.86 4.69
C PHE A 31 3.99 -4.35 4.93
N ASN A 32 3.39 -5.03 3.96
CA ASN A 32 3.01 -6.43 4.08
C ASN A 32 4.22 -7.38 4.14
N ALA A 33 5.33 -7.01 3.49
CA ALA A 33 6.53 -7.84 3.40
C ALA A 33 7.50 -7.64 4.58
N ALA A 34 7.27 -6.67 5.45
CA ALA A 34 8.18 -6.39 6.56
C ALA A 34 8.26 -7.55 7.57
N GLU A 35 9.47 -7.90 7.98
CA GLU A 35 9.79 -8.98 8.94
C GLU A 35 9.57 -8.56 10.41
N VAL A 36 8.68 -7.67 10.71
CA VAL A 36 8.41 -7.32 12.10
C VAL A 36 7.36 -8.25 12.69
N PRO A 37 7.39 -8.50 14.02
CA PRO A 37 6.32 -9.24 14.68
C PRO A 37 5.03 -8.50 14.47
N ALA A 38 4.32 -8.88 13.43
CA ALA A 38 3.07 -8.31 13.05
C ALA A 38 1.96 -8.96 13.86
N LYS A 39 0.98 -8.20 14.28
CA LYS A 39 -0.31 -8.79 14.60
C LYS A 39 -0.82 -9.44 13.32
N MET A 40 -1.09 -10.70 13.41
CA MET A 40 -1.66 -11.48 12.33
C MET A 40 -3.13 -11.10 12.16
N GLY A 41 -3.62 -11.22 10.93
CA GLY A 41 -5.06 -11.13 10.69
C GLY A 41 -5.83 -12.22 11.43
N THR A 42 -7.15 -12.10 11.44
CA THR A 42 -8.08 -13.02 12.15
C THR A 42 -8.11 -14.44 11.58
N PHE A 43 -7.52 -14.66 10.41
CA PHE A 43 -7.59 -15.96 9.73
C PHE A 43 -6.35 -16.80 10.03
N SER A 44 -6.58 -18.06 10.45
CA SER A 44 -5.52 -19.00 10.83
C SER A 44 -4.52 -19.31 9.72
N GLN A 45 -4.90 -19.16 8.44
CA GLN A 45 -3.97 -19.31 7.30
C GLN A 45 -2.85 -18.25 7.27
N TYR A 46 -2.99 -17.17 8.01
CA TYR A 46 -1.99 -16.12 8.14
C TYR A 46 -1.09 -16.27 9.37
N GLN A 47 -1.19 -17.40 10.08
CA GLN A 47 -0.35 -17.70 11.25
C GLN A 47 1.16 -17.74 10.92
N TYR A 48 1.50 -18.07 9.68
CA TYR A 48 2.86 -18.13 9.17
C TYR A 48 2.93 -17.34 7.86
N PRO A 49 3.07 -16.00 7.93
CA PRO A 49 3.08 -15.18 6.74
C PRO A 49 4.32 -15.45 5.89
N HIS A 50 4.09 -15.78 4.64
CA HIS A 50 5.12 -15.93 3.60
C HIS A 50 5.02 -14.79 2.59
N THR A 51 4.67 -13.59 3.03
CA THR A 51 4.32 -12.49 2.14
C THR A 51 5.50 -12.05 1.29
N LEU A 52 6.69 -11.90 1.89
CA LEU A 52 7.91 -11.53 1.15
C LEU A 52 8.26 -12.60 0.10
N GLU A 53 8.25 -13.88 0.47
CA GLU A 53 8.51 -15.00 -0.41
C GLU A 53 7.50 -15.03 -1.59
N ARG A 54 6.21 -14.82 -1.30
CA ARG A 54 5.15 -14.79 -2.32
C ARG A 54 5.30 -13.61 -3.28
N TYR A 55 5.70 -12.44 -2.80
CA TYR A 55 6.02 -11.32 -3.68
C TYR A 55 7.25 -11.60 -4.55
N ALA A 56 8.28 -12.24 -4.00
CA ALA A 56 9.45 -12.66 -4.77
C ALA A 56 9.09 -13.67 -5.86
N GLU A 57 8.24 -14.66 -5.57
CA GLU A 57 7.72 -15.58 -6.59
C GLU A 57 6.99 -14.84 -7.74
N CYS A 58 6.11 -13.87 -7.40
CA CYS A 58 5.45 -13.05 -8.40
C CYS A 58 6.45 -12.25 -9.25
N ALA A 59 7.47 -11.70 -8.61
CA ALA A 59 8.54 -10.96 -9.28
C ALA A 59 9.32 -11.85 -10.27
N HIS A 60 9.70 -13.06 -9.85
CA HIS A 60 10.37 -14.04 -10.71
C HIS A 60 9.52 -14.38 -11.92
N PHE A 61 8.23 -14.58 -11.74
CA PHE A 61 7.30 -14.83 -12.85
C PHE A 61 7.26 -13.64 -13.82
N CYS A 62 7.46 -12.42 -13.34
CA CYS A 62 7.58 -11.21 -14.17
C CYS A 62 9.00 -10.96 -14.72
N GLY A 63 9.93 -11.90 -14.55
CA GLY A 63 11.31 -11.79 -15.02
C GLY A 63 12.18 -10.84 -14.17
N VAL A 64 11.83 -10.64 -12.89
CA VAL A 64 12.59 -9.83 -11.93
C VAL A 64 13.22 -10.73 -10.89
N CYS A 65 14.54 -10.62 -10.70
CA CYS A 65 15.30 -11.43 -9.74
C CYS A 65 16.41 -10.59 -9.12
N GLY A 66 16.46 -10.51 -7.80
CA GLY A 66 17.56 -9.96 -7.01
C GLY A 66 18.42 -11.07 -6.39
N LYS A 67 19.37 -10.70 -5.54
CA LYS A 67 20.24 -11.65 -4.83
C LYS A 67 19.51 -12.42 -3.72
N ASP A 68 18.45 -11.83 -3.19
CA ASP A 68 17.57 -12.38 -2.16
C ASP A 68 16.14 -11.87 -2.36
N ASP A 69 15.20 -12.36 -1.57
CA ASP A 69 13.78 -11.99 -1.69
C ASP A 69 13.53 -10.51 -1.38
N ALA A 70 14.30 -9.91 -0.47
CA ALA A 70 14.16 -8.49 -0.12
C ALA A 70 14.57 -7.59 -1.30
N GLU A 71 15.72 -7.87 -1.92
CA GLU A 71 16.15 -7.14 -3.13
C GLU A 71 15.20 -7.40 -4.30
N THR A 72 14.74 -8.65 -4.46
CA THR A 72 13.76 -9.02 -5.49
C THR A 72 12.47 -8.21 -5.34
N LEU A 73 11.97 -8.05 -4.11
CA LEU A 73 10.80 -7.21 -3.84
C LEU A 73 11.03 -5.76 -4.26
N GLU A 74 12.16 -5.15 -3.89
CA GLU A 74 12.44 -3.75 -4.25
C GLU A 74 12.59 -3.56 -5.76
N LEU A 75 13.23 -4.49 -6.46
CA LEU A 75 13.29 -4.47 -7.93
C LEU A 75 11.90 -4.64 -8.56
N PHE A 76 11.05 -5.46 -7.97
CA PHE A 76 9.67 -5.62 -8.41
C PHE A 76 8.85 -4.35 -8.23
N ILE A 77 8.99 -3.69 -7.08
CA ILE A 77 8.37 -2.39 -6.80
C ILE A 77 8.87 -1.34 -7.82
N GLN A 78 10.17 -1.27 -8.09
CA GLN A 78 10.70 -0.38 -9.12
C GLN A 78 10.07 -0.63 -10.50
N LYS A 79 9.87 -1.90 -10.87
CA LYS A 79 9.19 -2.25 -12.13
C LYS A 79 7.73 -1.78 -12.14
N ILE A 80 7.02 -1.89 -11.01
CA ILE A 80 5.66 -1.36 -10.86
C ILE A 80 5.65 0.16 -10.98
N GLU A 81 6.61 0.86 -10.35
CA GLU A 81 6.73 2.33 -10.46
C GLU A 81 7.01 2.76 -11.91
N GLN A 82 7.89 2.07 -12.63
CA GLN A 82 8.14 2.31 -14.05
C GLN A 82 6.88 2.11 -14.91
N LEU A 83 6.09 1.07 -14.61
CA LEU A 83 4.82 0.84 -15.30
C LEU A 83 3.82 1.96 -15.00
N LYS A 84 3.70 2.39 -13.75
CA LYS A 84 2.85 3.53 -13.36
C LYS A 84 3.22 4.79 -14.13
N GLU A 85 4.52 5.10 -14.22
CA GLU A 85 5.02 6.24 -14.98
C GLU A 85 4.69 6.10 -16.49
N ALA A 86 4.91 4.93 -17.07
CA ALA A 86 4.64 4.67 -18.49
C ALA A 86 3.16 4.83 -18.87
N VAL A 87 2.24 4.55 -17.94
CA VAL A 87 0.80 4.73 -18.16
C VAL A 87 0.25 6.06 -17.65
N GLY A 88 1.13 6.98 -17.21
CA GLY A 88 0.76 8.34 -16.83
C GLY A 88 0.19 8.48 -15.41
N ILE A 89 0.40 7.52 -14.53
CA ILE A 89 0.08 7.67 -13.10
C ILE A 89 1.11 8.62 -12.46
N LYS A 90 0.64 9.67 -11.81
CA LYS A 90 1.50 10.62 -11.09
C LYS A 90 2.06 9.99 -9.82
N LYS A 91 3.15 10.56 -9.29
CA LYS A 91 3.91 9.94 -8.20
C LYS A 91 3.22 10.00 -6.85
N THR A 92 2.52 11.10 -6.56
CA THR A 92 1.98 11.37 -5.23
C THR A 92 0.50 11.75 -5.27
N ILE A 93 -0.17 11.63 -4.13
CA ILE A 93 -1.54 12.13 -3.96
C ILE A 93 -1.58 13.65 -4.19
N LYS A 94 -0.56 14.37 -3.73
CA LYS A 94 -0.42 15.82 -3.91
C LYS A 94 -0.40 16.22 -5.39
N ASP A 95 0.26 15.43 -6.24
CA ASP A 95 0.33 15.70 -7.69
C ASP A 95 -1.03 15.66 -8.39
N TYR A 96 -2.02 14.99 -7.79
CA TYR A 96 -3.40 14.99 -8.26
C TYR A 96 -4.21 16.21 -7.82
N GLY A 97 -3.57 17.18 -7.16
CA GLY A 97 -4.21 18.41 -6.74
C GLY A 97 -5.02 18.30 -5.44
N VAL A 98 -4.78 17.25 -4.66
CA VAL A 98 -5.38 17.12 -3.32
C VAL A 98 -4.77 18.17 -2.40
N ASP A 99 -5.62 19.05 -1.87
CA ASP A 99 -5.21 20.13 -0.98
C ASP A 99 -4.60 19.58 0.31
N GLU A 100 -3.45 20.10 0.70
CA GLU A 100 -2.67 19.61 1.84
C GLU A 100 -3.39 19.82 3.17
N GLN A 101 -3.99 20.99 3.36
CA GLN A 101 -4.70 21.29 4.59
C GLN A 101 -5.90 20.36 4.75
N TYR A 102 -6.71 20.23 3.72
CA TYR A 102 -7.88 19.33 3.74
C TYR A 102 -7.48 17.85 3.89
N PHE A 103 -6.38 17.43 3.26
CA PHE A 103 -5.85 16.09 3.45
C PHE A 103 -5.48 15.82 4.91
N LEU A 104 -4.75 16.74 5.54
CA LEU A 104 -4.34 16.60 6.94
C LEU A 104 -5.53 16.68 7.91
N GLU A 105 -6.54 17.52 7.63
CA GLU A 105 -7.76 17.62 8.43
C GLU A 105 -8.59 16.33 8.39
N THR A 106 -8.62 15.63 7.25
CA THR A 106 -9.40 14.40 7.07
C THR A 106 -8.60 13.12 7.37
N LEU A 107 -7.28 13.23 7.53
CA LEU A 107 -6.37 12.09 7.60
C LEU A 107 -6.72 11.11 8.72
N ASP A 108 -6.96 11.59 9.93
CA ASP A 108 -7.23 10.72 11.08
C ASP A 108 -8.56 9.97 10.89
N GLN A 109 -9.59 10.62 10.37
CA GLN A 109 -10.85 9.96 10.06
C GLN A 109 -10.70 8.94 8.92
N MET A 110 -9.94 9.27 7.88
CA MET A 110 -9.65 8.31 6.80
C MET A 110 -8.91 7.07 7.31
N VAL A 111 -8.01 7.25 8.28
CA VAL A 111 -7.26 6.15 8.90
C VAL A 111 -8.21 5.22 9.67
N GLU A 112 -9.09 5.77 10.51
CA GLU A 112 -10.09 5.00 11.24
C GLU A 112 -11.04 4.26 10.30
N ASP A 113 -11.59 4.95 9.33
CA ASP A 113 -12.51 4.38 8.35
C ASP A 113 -11.83 3.29 7.49
N ALA A 114 -10.54 3.43 7.17
CA ALA A 114 -9.78 2.41 6.45
C ALA A 114 -9.48 1.21 7.33
N PHE A 115 -9.22 1.42 8.62
CA PHE A 115 -9.03 0.34 9.57
C PHE A 115 -10.30 -0.51 9.74
N ASP A 116 -11.46 0.12 9.83
CA ASP A 116 -12.75 -0.52 10.00
C ASP A 116 -13.33 -1.09 8.70
N ASP A 117 -12.70 -0.81 7.55
CA ASP A 117 -13.15 -1.31 6.26
C ASP A 117 -13.02 -2.84 6.18
N GLN A 118 -14.07 -3.49 5.64
CA GLN A 118 -14.13 -4.95 5.49
C GLN A 118 -12.91 -5.57 4.78
N CYS A 119 -12.25 -4.82 3.89
CA CYS A 119 -11.08 -5.30 3.16
C CYS A 119 -9.81 -5.34 4.03
N THR A 120 -9.78 -4.64 5.16
CA THR A 120 -8.61 -4.62 6.05
C THR A 120 -8.41 -5.93 6.77
N GLY A 121 -9.48 -6.60 7.17
CA GLY A 121 -9.42 -7.90 7.83
C GLY A 121 -8.80 -9.02 6.99
N CYS A 122 -8.77 -8.87 5.66
CA CYS A 122 -8.18 -9.84 4.74
C CYS A 122 -6.68 -9.60 4.47
N ASN A 123 -6.09 -8.55 5.06
CA ASN A 123 -4.68 -8.25 4.83
C ASN A 123 -3.77 -9.27 5.54
N PRO A 124 -2.67 -9.73 4.93
CA PRO A 124 -1.77 -10.72 5.56
C PRO A 124 -1.08 -10.21 6.82
N ARG A 125 -0.91 -8.90 6.95
CA ARG A 125 -0.43 -8.23 8.15
C ARG A 125 -1.51 -7.33 8.71
N TYR A 126 -1.82 -7.47 10.02
CA TYR A 126 -2.79 -6.62 10.68
C TYR A 126 -2.20 -5.22 10.92
N PRO A 127 -2.75 -4.15 10.32
CA PRO A 127 -2.19 -2.82 10.45
C PRO A 127 -2.59 -2.17 11.78
N LEU A 128 -1.69 -1.36 12.33
CA LEU A 128 -2.03 -0.38 13.35
C LEU A 128 -2.53 0.91 12.68
N LEU A 129 -3.34 1.70 13.39
CA LEU A 129 -3.80 3.01 12.89
C LEU A 129 -2.62 3.91 12.50
N SER A 130 -1.55 3.91 13.32
CA SER A 130 -0.32 4.67 13.04
C SER A 130 0.39 4.23 11.75
N GLU A 131 0.35 2.94 11.43
CA GLU A 131 0.96 2.41 10.20
C GLU A 131 0.15 2.77 8.96
N ILE A 132 -1.19 2.76 9.05
CA ILE A 132 -2.07 3.24 7.98
C ILE A 132 -1.82 4.74 7.74
N LYS A 133 -1.72 5.53 8.81
CA LYS A 133 -1.42 6.96 8.74
C LYS A 133 -0.09 7.22 8.05
N GLU A 134 0.95 6.48 8.42
CA GLU A 134 2.27 6.58 7.80
C GLU A 134 2.23 6.28 6.30
N MET A 135 1.54 5.23 5.88
CA MET A 135 1.39 4.90 4.47
C MET A 135 0.67 6.00 3.68
N TYR A 136 -0.36 6.63 4.24
CA TYR A 136 -1.03 7.79 3.63
C TYR A 136 -0.09 8.98 3.47
N LEU A 137 0.68 9.30 4.52
CA LEU A 137 1.63 10.41 4.47
C LEU A 137 2.73 10.18 3.43
N LYS A 138 3.29 8.97 3.39
CA LYS A 138 4.27 8.59 2.35
C LYS A 138 3.69 8.71 0.94
N ALA A 139 2.47 8.22 0.73
CA ALA A 139 1.81 8.34 -0.57
C ALA A 139 1.46 9.80 -0.94
N TYR A 140 1.25 10.67 0.06
CA TYR A 140 0.98 12.08 -0.17
C TYR A 140 2.24 12.87 -0.54
N TYR A 141 3.35 12.65 0.19
CA TYR A 141 4.59 13.40 0.03
C TYR A 141 5.61 12.74 -0.93
N GLY A 142 5.50 11.44 -1.20
CA GLY A 142 6.40 10.70 -2.09
C GLY A 142 7.68 10.22 -1.42
N GLU A 143 7.60 9.85 -0.14
CA GLU A 143 8.73 9.35 0.67
C GLU A 143 8.85 7.81 0.68
#